data_bcef356a3c39518061f517d13d2c1c14
#
_entry.id   bcef356a3c39518061f517d13d2c1c14
#
_cell.length_a   1.000
_cell.length_b   1.000
_cell.length_c   1.000
_cell.angle_alpha   90.00
_cell.angle_beta   90.00
_cell.angle_gamma   90.00
#
_symmetry.space_group_name_H-M   'P 1'
#
loop_
_entity.id
_entity.type
_entity.pdbx_description
1 polymer ?
#
loop_
_entity_poly.entity_id
_entity_poly.type
_entity_poly.pdbx_seq_one_letter_code
_entity_poly.pdbx_strand_id
1 'polypeptide(L)'
;MNPSNIDEYIAAKRYLEVFSKEKEEVLSNEETDDLWTRIQATNINKEKAKRKNYFLIGLSSAASVAILVGCFFLLKSYSSVLDPDIATFAVNTKADLPLTEETLLILAEDNVVSLKEKETEITYDSVEIKTNQESIQKEKSAAYNQLVIPRGKRSVLTFADGSKVWVNAGTRVIYPVEFEKDKREIYVDGEIYIEVARDENRPFYVRTKDMNVRVLGTKFNVTAYESEAIRSVVLAQGCVQVETARTPKAILAPNQMFSSADGKENISQVDVERAISWINGLYCFQSADLGIVLQRLSTYYGVNVEFDPALSKIKCSGKIDLKDNFETVINGLTFVAPISYAYDEQYKTYRVVKK
;
A
#
# COMPACT_ATOMS: atom_id res chain seq x y z
N MET A 1 43.09 11.17 17.84
CA MET A 1 41.97 11.00 16.88
C MET A 1 40.69 10.84 17.65
N ASN A 2 39.67 11.63 17.36
CA ASN A 2 38.39 11.59 18.08
C ASN A 2 37.60 10.35 17.62
N PRO A 3 36.97 9.54 18.50
CA PRO A 3 36.29 8.31 18.12
C PRO A 3 35.23 8.47 17.01
N SER A 4 34.56 9.63 16.92
CA SER A 4 33.60 9.94 15.87
C SER A 4 34.18 10.02 14.45
N ASN A 5 35.49 10.24 14.29
CA ASN A 5 36.16 10.29 12.99
C ASN A 5 36.52 8.91 12.43
N ILE A 6 36.57 7.89 13.27
CA ILE A 6 36.96 6.53 12.85
C ILE A 6 35.80 5.86 12.10
N ASP A 7 34.59 6.04 12.54
CA ASP A 7 33.42 5.45 11.90
C ASP A 7 33.12 6.10 10.54
N GLU A 8 33.32 7.41 10.42
CA GLU A 8 33.21 8.12 9.13
C GLU A 8 34.33 7.73 8.14
N TYR A 9 35.54 7.50 8.63
CA TYR A 9 36.65 7.01 7.81
C TYR A 9 36.39 5.60 7.31
N ILE A 10 35.87 4.69 8.17
CA ILE A 10 35.52 3.31 7.81
C ILE A 10 34.37 3.30 6.80
N ALA A 11 33.37 4.16 6.98
CA ALA A 11 32.25 4.29 6.06
C ALA A 11 32.70 4.80 4.68
N ALA A 12 33.56 5.83 4.63
CA ALA A 12 34.09 6.36 3.38
C ALA A 12 34.99 5.35 2.66
N LYS A 13 35.82 4.57 3.41
CA LYS A 13 36.63 3.51 2.85
C LYS A 13 35.81 2.37 2.25
N ARG A 14 34.73 1.95 2.92
CA ARG A 14 33.74 0.99 2.37
C ARG A 14 33.04 1.50 1.11
N TYR A 15 32.70 2.78 1.08
CA TYR A 15 32.07 3.42 -0.08
C TYR A 15 33.03 3.42 -1.30
N LEU A 16 34.31 3.75 -1.09
CA LEU A 16 35.35 3.73 -2.12
C LEU A 16 35.64 2.29 -2.61
N GLU A 17 35.65 1.30 -1.72
CA GLU A 17 35.81 -0.12 -2.10
C GLU A 17 34.64 -0.65 -2.96
N VAL A 18 33.41 -0.17 -2.75
CA VAL A 18 32.25 -0.53 -3.57
C VAL A 18 32.33 0.11 -4.94
N PHE A 19 32.75 1.38 -5.04
CA PHE A 19 32.89 2.11 -6.31
C PHE A 19 34.13 1.66 -7.12
N SER A 20 35.20 1.22 -6.48
CA SER A 20 36.40 0.73 -7.19
C SER A 20 36.18 -0.66 -7.83
N LYS A 21 35.24 -1.46 -7.34
CA LYS A 21 34.84 -2.73 -7.95
C LYS A 21 34.15 -2.61 -9.31
N GLU A 22 33.57 -1.43 -9.59
CA GLU A 22 32.91 -1.17 -10.90
C GLU A 22 33.86 -0.62 -11.98
N LYS A 23 35.09 -0.20 -11.61
CA LYS A 23 36.09 0.34 -12.55
C LYS A 23 37.47 -0.16 -12.21
N GLU A 24 37.83 -1.33 -12.39
CA GLU A 24 39.21 -1.93 -12.32
C GLU A 24 40.42 -1.03 -11.92
N GLU A 25 40.21 0.12 -11.29
CA GLU A 25 41.23 1.01 -10.74
C GLU A 25 41.14 1.05 -9.22
N VAL A 26 41.91 0.18 -8.56
CA VAL A 26 42.04 0.17 -7.11
C VAL A 26 43.03 1.25 -6.72
N LEU A 27 42.55 2.33 -6.10
CA LEU A 27 43.43 3.35 -5.49
C LEU A 27 44.32 2.70 -4.42
N SER A 28 45.58 3.02 -4.45
CA SER A 28 46.56 2.56 -3.43
C SER A 28 46.20 3.15 -2.06
N ASN A 29 46.66 2.50 -0.98
CA ASN A 29 46.44 3.01 0.38
C ASN A 29 47.05 4.41 0.59
N GLU A 30 48.13 4.73 -0.12
CA GLU A 30 48.79 6.02 -0.08
C GLU A 30 48.00 7.13 -0.76
N GLU A 31 47.34 6.83 -1.89
CA GLU A 31 46.45 7.76 -2.60
C GLU A 31 45.16 8.03 -1.81
N THR A 32 44.66 7.01 -1.09
CA THR A 32 43.49 7.15 -0.22
C THR A 32 43.75 8.04 0.98
N ASP A 33 44.93 7.93 1.59
CA ASP A 33 45.36 8.75 2.73
C ASP A 33 45.71 10.21 2.30
N ASP A 34 46.27 10.41 1.11
CA ASP A 34 46.48 11.76 0.55
C ASP A 34 45.14 12.45 0.26
N LEU A 35 44.17 11.73 -0.33
CA LEU A 35 42.84 12.25 -0.60
C LEU A 35 42.10 12.62 0.70
N TRP A 36 42.24 11.82 1.75
CA TRP A 36 41.65 12.10 3.06
C TRP A 36 42.29 13.31 3.74
N THR A 37 43.60 13.45 3.64
CA THR A 37 44.32 14.60 4.16
C THR A 37 43.91 15.90 3.47
N ARG A 38 43.68 15.88 2.15
CA ARG A 38 43.18 17.02 1.35
C ARG A 38 41.76 17.40 1.72
N ILE A 39 40.86 16.39 1.96
CA ILE A 39 39.48 16.62 2.41
C ILE A 39 39.44 17.26 3.79
N GLN A 40 40.26 16.79 4.74
CA GLN A 40 40.38 17.39 6.08
C GLN A 40 40.95 18.83 6.04
N ALA A 41 41.95 19.08 5.23
CA ALA A 41 42.54 20.43 5.06
C ALA A 41 41.48 21.42 4.47
N THR A 42 40.61 20.96 3.59
CA THR A 42 39.53 21.77 3.00
C THR A 42 38.44 22.10 4.04
N ASN A 43 38.13 21.18 4.94
CA ASN A 43 37.16 21.40 6.02
C ASN A 43 37.68 22.35 7.10
N ILE A 44 38.97 22.25 7.48
CA ILE A 44 39.60 23.16 8.46
C ILE A 44 39.65 24.59 7.95
N ASN A 45 39.87 24.81 6.66
CA ASN A 45 39.86 26.14 6.06
C ASN A 45 38.43 26.75 5.97
N LYS A 46 37.36 25.93 5.84
CA LYS A 46 35.98 26.39 5.92
C LYS A 46 35.57 26.83 7.33
N GLU A 47 36.11 26.22 8.38
CA GLU A 47 35.80 26.63 9.77
C GLU A 47 36.48 27.95 10.18
N LYS A 48 37.71 28.20 9.68
CA LYS A 48 38.42 29.47 9.97
C LYS A 48 37.79 30.68 9.28
N ALA A 49 37.11 30.50 8.15
CA ALA A 49 36.40 31.57 7.46
C ALA A 49 35.09 31.97 8.16
N LYS A 50 34.46 31.07 8.97
CA LYS A 50 33.20 31.34 9.66
C LYS A 50 33.30 32.22 10.92
N ARG A 51 34.48 32.45 11.49
CA ARG A 51 34.60 33.17 12.77
C ARG A 51 34.64 34.70 12.67
N LYS A 52 34.60 35.31 11.48
CA LYS A 52 34.73 36.78 11.33
C LYS A 52 33.45 37.57 11.09
N ASN A 53 32.29 36.94 10.94
CA ASN A 53 31.02 37.63 10.57
C ASN A 53 29.89 37.58 11.59
N TYR A 54 30.12 37.19 12.82
CA TYR A 54 29.03 37.06 13.83
C TYR A 54 28.66 38.35 14.56
N PHE A 55 29.27 39.49 14.24
CA PHE A 55 29.02 40.74 15.00
C PHE A 55 28.10 41.74 14.33
N LEU A 56 27.52 41.42 13.15
CA LEU A 56 26.60 42.33 12.40
C LEU A 56 25.19 41.76 12.15
N ILE A 57 24.82 40.61 12.73
CA ILE A 57 23.53 39.97 12.48
C ILE A 57 22.59 40.04 13.70
N GLY A 58 22.79 40.99 14.60
CA GLY A 58 21.97 41.11 15.84
C GLY A 58 20.63 41.86 15.69
N LEU A 59 20.30 42.46 14.55
CA LEU A 59 19.08 43.31 14.44
C LEU A 59 18.04 42.88 13.37
N SER A 60 18.28 41.81 12.61
CA SER A 60 17.29 41.40 11.59
C SER A 60 16.49 40.13 11.93
N SER A 61 16.71 39.53 13.10
CA SER A 61 16.10 38.24 13.44
C SER A 61 14.61 38.28 13.79
N ALA A 62 14.11 39.39 14.35
CA ALA A 62 12.72 39.51 14.74
C ALA A 62 11.76 39.63 13.53
N ALA A 63 12.19 40.38 12.49
CA ALA A 63 11.40 40.54 11.26
C ALA A 63 11.35 39.24 10.43
N SER A 64 12.47 38.50 10.37
CA SER A 64 12.53 37.23 9.63
C SER A 64 11.66 36.14 10.27
N VAL A 65 11.65 36.08 11.61
CA VAL A 65 10.79 35.14 12.36
C VAL A 65 9.31 35.51 12.19
N ALA A 66 8.99 36.82 12.22
CA ALA A 66 7.61 37.29 12.01
C ALA A 66 7.13 37.02 10.56
N ILE A 67 8.00 37.15 9.55
CA ILE A 67 7.71 36.81 8.17
C ILE A 67 7.55 35.29 8.00
N LEU A 68 8.43 34.48 8.60
CA LEU A 68 8.31 33.00 8.55
C LEU A 68 7.07 32.51 9.28
N VAL A 69 6.72 33.07 10.44
CA VAL A 69 5.48 32.78 11.17
C VAL A 69 4.27 33.29 10.37
N GLY A 70 4.33 34.49 9.81
CA GLY A 70 3.29 35.02 8.93
C GLY A 70 3.11 34.17 7.65
N CYS A 71 4.19 33.77 6.97
CA CYS A 71 4.14 32.84 5.85
C CYS A 71 3.62 31.46 6.26
N PHE A 72 4.02 30.94 7.43
CA PHE A 72 3.49 29.69 7.95
C PHE A 72 1.98 29.77 8.22
N PHE A 73 1.50 30.87 8.83
CA PHE A 73 0.06 31.10 9.02
C PHE A 73 -0.69 31.37 7.73
N LEU A 74 -0.09 32.11 6.78
CA LEU A 74 -0.66 32.32 5.45
C LEU A 74 -0.69 31.03 4.65
N LEU A 75 0.36 30.21 4.65
CA LEU A 75 0.38 28.91 4.01
C LEU A 75 -0.62 27.94 4.67
N LYS A 76 -0.76 27.99 5.98
CA LYS A 76 -1.76 27.19 6.71
C LYS A 76 -3.19 27.70 6.46
N SER A 77 -3.39 29.01 6.27
CA SER A 77 -4.69 29.61 5.91
C SER A 77 -5.05 29.40 4.44
N TYR A 78 -4.06 29.25 3.55
CA TYR A 78 -4.28 28.96 2.14
C TYR A 78 -4.58 27.46 1.88
N SER A 79 -4.23 26.59 2.80
CA SER A 79 -4.53 25.13 2.74
C SER A 79 -5.94 24.77 3.24
N SER A 80 -6.81 25.72 3.57
CA SER A 80 -8.12 25.44 4.15
C SER A 80 -9.35 25.64 3.24
N VAL A 81 -9.13 25.68 1.93
CA VAL A 81 -10.22 25.56 0.92
C VAL A 81 -9.78 24.47 -0.07
N LEU A 82 -9.47 23.29 0.45
CA LEU A 82 -9.18 22.12 -0.39
C LEU A 82 -10.35 21.16 -0.24
N ASP A 83 -10.74 20.57 -1.34
CA ASP A 83 -11.59 19.38 -1.36
C ASP A 83 -11.19 18.42 -0.22
N PRO A 84 -12.16 17.78 0.47
CA PRO A 84 -11.83 16.92 1.59
C PRO A 84 -10.78 15.92 1.12
N ASP A 85 -9.68 15.80 1.88
CA ASP A 85 -8.66 14.78 1.67
C ASP A 85 -9.35 13.43 1.44
N ILE A 86 -8.83 12.65 0.50
CA ILE A 86 -9.41 11.36 0.08
C ILE A 86 -9.74 10.45 1.26
N ALA A 87 -8.93 10.50 2.33
CA ALA A 87 -9.18 9.73 3.55
C ALA A 87 -10.40 10.26 4.33
N THR A 88 -10.58 11.58 4.40
CA THR A 88 -11.75 12.20 5.01
C THR A 88 -13.02 11.88 4.22
N PHE A 89 -12.94 11.95 2.89
CA PHE A 89 -14.03 11.53 2.00
C PHE A 89 -14.40 10.06 2.23
N ALA A 90 -13.38 9.17 2.35
CA ALA A 90 -13.57 7.76 2.59
C ALA A 90 -14.35 7.45 3.88
N VAL A 91 -14.05 8.17 4.95
CA VAL A 91 -14.73 8.03 6.25
C VAL A 91 -16.16 8.54 6.15
N ASN A 92 -16.37 9.72 5.58
CA ASN A 92 -17.68 10.37 5.51
C ASN A 92 -18.70 9.60 4.66
N THR A 93 -18.25 8.96 3.58
CA THR A 93 -19.11 8.26 2.63
C THR A 93 -19.28 6.76 2.92
N LYS A 94 -18.66 6.22 3.98
CA LYS A 94 -18.75 4.79 4.30
C LYS A 94 -20.12 4.36 4.78
N ALA A 95 -20.80 5.20 5.55
CA ALA A 95 -22.11 4.90 6.11
C ALA A 95 -23.24 4.86 5.07
N ASP A 96 -23.04 5.51 3.93
CA ASP A 96 -24.07 5.66 2.87
C ASP A 96 -23.95 4.59 1.79
N LEU A 97 -23.05 3.60 1.96
CA LEU A 97 -22.88 2.54 0.97
C LEU A 97 -24.06 1.58 1.00
N PRO A 98 -24.70 1.32 -0.15
CA PRO A 98 -25.79 0.36 -0.22
C PRO A 98 -25.27 -1.06 0.01
N LEU A 99 -26.02 -1.85 0.78
CA LEU A 99 -25.80 -3.28 0.90
C LEU A 99 -26.26 -3.95 -0.41
N THR A 100 -25.33 -4.45 -1.19
CA THR A 100 -25.58 -5.05 -2.49
C THR A 100 -24.70 -6.28 -2.71
N GLU A 101 -25.19 -7.19 -3.55
CA GLU A 101 -24.41 -8.33 -4.07
C GLU A 101 -23.76 -7.99 -5.43
N GLU A 102 -23.99 -6.79 -5.95
CA GLU A 102 -23.43 -6.34 -7.23
C GLU A 102 -22.24 -5.40 -7.01
N THR A 103 -21.27 -5.45 -7.93
CA THR A 103 -20.20 -4.48 -7.95
C THR A 103 -20.74 -3.12 -8.29
N LEU A 104 -20.44 -2.11 -7.46
CA LEU A 104 -20.89 -0.74 -7.69
C LEU A 104 -19.74 0.14 -8.13
N LEU A 105 -19.92 0.83 -9.23
CA LEU A 105 -19.12 1.96 -9.62
C LEU A 105 -19.93 3.23 -9.32
N ILE A 106 -19.59 3.91 -8.24
CA ILE A 106 -20.23 5.14 -7.80
C ILE A 106 -19.43 6.28 -8.39
N LEU A 107 -20.03 6.96 -9.35
CA LEU A 107 -19.48 8.14 -9.98
C LEU A 107 -19.88 9.38 -9.18
N ALA A 108 -19.30 10.48 -9.50
CA ALA A 108 -19.66 11.75 -8.90
C ALA A 108 -21.18 11.99 -8.91
N GLU A 109 -21.66 12.70 -7.89
CA GLU A 109 -23.07 13.15 -7.78
C GLU A 109 -24.14 12.01 -7.78
N ASP A 110 -23.87 10.90 -7.05
CA ASP A 110 -24.79 9.79 -6.83
C ASP A 110 -25.15 8.97 -8.09
N ASN A 111 -24.41 9.11 -9.17
CA ASN A 111 -24.55 8.25 -10.33
C ASN A 111 -23.94 6.88 -10.03
N VAL A 112 -24.78 5.87 -9.79
CA VAL A 112 -24.37 4.51 -9.42
C VAL A 112 -24.58 3.56 -10.58
N VAL A 113 -23.50 2.98 -11.08
CA VAL A 113 -23.51 1.92 -12.09
C VAL A 113 -23.34 0.57 -11.42
N SER A 114 -24.29 -0.32 -11.63
CA SER A 114 -24.27 -1.66 -11.08
C SER A 114 -23.76 -2.68 -12.09
N LEU A 115 -22.66 -3.39 -11.74
CA LEU A 115 -22.02 -4.37 -12.59
C LEU A 115 -22.29 -5.79 -12.06
N LYS A 116 -22.98 -6.59 -12.86
CA LYS A 116 -23.54 -7.90 -12.44
C LYS A 116 -22.52 -9.03 -12.49
N GLU A 117 -21.51 -8.91 -13.32
CA GLU A 117 -20.51 -9.95 -13.53
C GLU A 117 -19.74 -10.28 -12.25
N LYS A 118 -19.27 -11.53 -12.17
CA LYS A 118 -18.41 -11.98 -11.07
C LYS A 118 -17.02 -11.32 -11.13
N GLU A 119 -16.55 -11.08 -12.34
CA GLU A 119 -15.29 -10.37 -12.63
C GLU A 119 -15.56 -9.25 -13.61
N THR A 120 -15.18 -8.02 -13.24
CA THR A 120 -15.41 -6.82 -14.03
C THR A 120 -14.10 -6.18 -14.42
N GLU A 121 -14.03 -5.67 -15.65
CA GLU A 121 -12.92 -4.84 -16.10
C GLU A 121 -13.42 -3.40 -16.31
N ILE A 122 -12.72 -2.46 -15.70
CA ILE A 122 -13.01 -1.03 -15.77
C ILE A 122 -11.76 -0.33 -16.26
N THR A 123 -11.87 0.40 -17.35
CA THR A 123 -10.75 1.14 -17.93
C THR A 123 -11.09 2.60 -18.08
N TYR A 124 -10.26 3.45 -17.51
CA TYR A 124 -10.30 4.89 -17.66
C TYR A 124 -9.40 5.31 -18.82
N ASP A 125 -9.96 5.94 -19.82
CA ASP A 125 -9.18 6.67 -20.83
C ASP A 125 -9.29 8.20 -20.62
N SER A 126 -8.89 9.00 -21.58
CA SER A 126 -8.94 10.46 -21.47
C SER A 126 -10.35 11.04 -21.50
N VAL A 127 -11.34 10.32 -22.04
CA VAL A 127 -12.69 10.84 -22.35
C VAL A 127 -13.78 10.05 -21.63
N GLU A 128 -13.63 8.73 -21.53
CA GLU A 128 -14.70 7.83 -21.09
C GLU A 128 -14.20 6.77 -20.10
N ILE A 129 -15.14 6.14 -19.43
CA ILE A 129 -14.94 4.98 -18.57
C ILE A 129 -15.55 3.78 -19.30
N LYS A 130 -14.73 2.80 -19.63
CA LYS A 130 -15.17 1.55 -20.27
C LYS A 130 -15.36 0.48 -19.23
N THR A 131 -16.49 -0.16 -19.24
CA THR A 131 -16.78 -1.36 -18.46
C THR A 131 -17.04 -2.52 -19.43
N ASN A 132 -17.17 -3.75 -18.90
CA ASN A 132 -17.54 -4.90 -19.73
C ASN A 132 -18.88 -4.71 -20.48
N GLN A 133 -19.75 -3.83 -20.00
CA GLN A 133 -21.13 -3.70 -20.46
C GLN A 133 -21.35 -2.43 -21.28
N GLU A 134 -20.71 -1.32 -20.92
CA GLU A 134 -20.97 0.00 -21.49
C GLU A 134 -19.80 0.95 -21.40
N SER A 135 -19.87 2.02 -22.16
CA SER A 135 -18.99 3.18 -22.05
C SER A 135 -19.76 4.33 -21.41
N ILE A 136 -19.18 4.93 -20.37
CA ILE A 136 -19.76 6.02 -19.59
C ILE A 136 -18.88 7.25 -19.79
N GLN A 137 -19.47 8.38 -20.08
CA GLN A 137 -18.73 9.64 -20.20
C GLN A 137 -18.24 10.10 -18.84
N LYS A 138 -17.01 10.57 -18.78
CA LYS A 138 -16.46 11.17 -17.55
C LYS A 138 -17.15 12.47 -17.23
N GLU A 139 -17.70 12.57 -16.05
CA GLU A 139 -18.20 13.83 -15.50
C GLU A 139 -17.06 14.55 -14.77
N LYS A 140 -16.80 15.79 -15.17
CA LYS A 140 -15.68 16.59 -14.61
C LYS A 140 -15.99 17.22 -13.25
N SER A 141 -17.21 17.07 -12.75
CA SER A 141 -17.71 17.85 -11.61
C SER A 141 -17.43 17.26 -10.24
N ALA A 142 -16.97 16.03 -10.17
CA ALA A 142 -16.76 15.37 -8.88
C ALA A 142 -15.32 15.15 -8.49
N ALA A 143 -15.10 15.23 -7.18
CA ALA A 143 -13.80 15.01 -6.60
C ALA A 143 -13.35 13.54 -6.73
N TYR A 144 -14.23 12.58 -6.40
CA TYR A 144 -13.86 11.16 -6.30
C TYR A 144 -14.91 10.21 -6.84
N ASN A 145 -14.46 9.13 -7.47
CA ASN A 145 -15.24 7.94 -7.77
C ASN A 145 -14.97 6.87 -6.71
N GLN A 146 -15.91 5.93 -6.57
CA GLN A 146 -15.76 4.78 -5.68
C GLN A 146 -16.07 3.50 -6.44
N LEU A 147 -15.21 2.50 -6.28
CA LEU A 147 -15.45 1.14 -6.73
C LEU A 147 -15.65 0.26 -5.50
N VAL A 148 -16.85 -0.27 -5.35
CA VAL A 148 -17.24 -1.13 -4.22
C VAL A 148 -17.43 -2.55 -4.74
N ILE A 149 -16.55 -3.44 -4.30
CA ILE A 149 -16.59 -4.86 -4.68
C ILE A 149 -17.20 -5.64 -3.52
N PRO A 150 -18.39 -6.24 -3.70
CA PRO A 150 -18.97 -7.08 -2.66
C PRO A 150 -18.20 -8.39 -2.49
N ARG A 151 -18.54 -9.14 -1.47
CA ARG A 151 -18.05 -10.50 -1.28
C ARG A 151 -18.41 -11.36 -2.49
N GLY A 152 -17.53 -12.24 -2.91
CA GLY A 152 -17.74 -13.16 -4.04
C GLY A 152 -17.47 -12.57 -5.42
N LYS A 153 -17.12 -11.29 -5.53
CA LYS A 153 -16.79 -10.62 -6.79
C LYS A 153 -15.39 -10.01 -6.78
N ARG A 154 -14.88 -9.70 -7.95
CA ARG A 154 -13.55 -9.08 -8.16
C ARG A 154 -13.61 -8.14 -9.35
N SER A 155 -12.64 -7.23 -9.42
CA SER A 155 -12.54 -6.31 -10.54
C SER A 155 -11.09 -6.03 -10.91
N VAL A 156 -10.89 -5.61 -12.13
CA VAL A 156 -9.64 -5.04 -12.61
C VAL A 156 -9.92 -3.60 -13.02
N LEU A 157 -9.18 -2.66 -12.42
CA LEU A 157 -9.29 -1.24 -12.70
C LEU A 157 -8.00 -0.76 -13.37
N THR A 158 -8.12 -0.17 -14.55
CA THR A 158 -7.00 0.44 -15.28
C THR A 158 -7.19 1.94 -15.33
N PHE A 159 -6.23 2.68 -14.78
CA PHE A 159 -6.24 4.14 -14.80
C PHE A 159 -5.70 4.72 -16.12
N ALA A 160 -6.02 5.96 -16.40
CA ALA A 160 -5.59 6.66 -17.61
C ALA A 160 -4.05 6.85 -17.70
N ASP A 161 -3.32 6.77 -16.57
CA ASP A 161 -1.86 6.79 -16.53
C ASP A 161 -1.21 5.43 -16.89
N GLY A 162 -2.03 4.40 -17.13
CA GLY A 162 -1.59 3.02 -17.39
C GLY A 162 -1.38 2.18 -16.14
N SER A 163 -1.58 2.71 -14.94
CA SER A 163 -1.55 1.92 -13.70
C SER A 163 -2.73 0.95 -13.67
N LYS A 164 -2.46 -0.32 -13.28
CA LYS A 164 -3.46 -1.39 -13.27
C LYS A 164 -3.61 -1.95 -11.85
N VAL A 165 -4.85 -2.08 -11.40
CA VAL A 165 -5.21 -2.53 -10.05
C VAL A 165 -6.13 -3.74 -10.16
N TRP A 166 -5.72 -4.86 -9.58
CA TRP A 166 -6.61 -6.00 -9.30
C TRP A 166 -7.24 -5.76 -7.94
N VAL A 167 -8.54 -5.84 -7.86
CA VAL A 167 -9.32 -5.53 -6.66
C VAL A 167 -10.02 -6.80 -6.19
N ASN A 168 -9.71 -7.22 -4.98
CA ASN A 168 -10.24 -8.46 -4.41
C ASN A 168 -11.65 -8.27 -3.81
N ALA A 169 -12.30 -9.38 -3.49
CA ALA A 169 -13.64 -9.42 -2.89
C ALA A 169 -13.69 -8.64 -1.55
N GLY A 170 -14.81 -7.98 -1.30
CA GLY A 170 -15.02 -7.19 -0.08
C GLY A 170 -14.16 -5.92 -0.01
N THR A 171 -13.72 -5.39 -1.13
CA THR A 171 -12.82 -4.24 -1.20
C THR A 171 -13.53 -3.00 -1.70
N ARG A 172 -13.20 -1.86 -1.13
CA ARG A 172 -13.58 -0.53 -1.57
C ARG A 172 -12.35 0.26 -1.99
N VAL A 173 -12.38 0.82 -3.20
CA VAL A 173 -11.34 1.70 -3.73
C VAL A 173 -11.95 3.05 -4.06
N ILE A 174 -11.35 4.13 -3.55
CA ILE A 174 -11.73 5.51 -3.86
C ILE A 174 -10.58 6.14 -4.61
N TYR A 175 -10.89 6.89 -5.65
CA TYR A 175 -9.90 7.52 -6.51
C TYR A 175 -10.49 8.74 -7.22
N PRO A 176 -9.68 9.76 -7.56
CA PRO A 176 -10.16 10.92 -8.29
C PRO A 176 -10.51 10.55 -9.74
N VAL A 177 -11.39 11.31 -10.36
CA VAL A 177 -11.74 11.15 -11.79
C VAL A 177 -10.48 11.34 -12.66
N GLU A 178 -9.62 12.27 -12.28
CA GLU A 178 -8.31 12.52 -12.88
C GLU A 178 -7.27 12.73 -11.76
N PHE A 179 -6.10 12.12 -11.90
CA PHE A 179 -5.01 12.35 -10.95
C PHE A 179 -4.49 13.80 -11.03
N GLU A 180 -4.07 14.32 -9.90
CA GLU A 180 -3.45 15.64 -9.79
C GLU A 180 -2.12 15.72 -10.59
N LYS A 181 -1.66 16.95 -10.81
CA LYS A 181 -0.43 17.19 -11.61
C LYS A 181 0.85 16.78 -10.90
N ASP A 182 0.85 16.75 -9.57
CA ASP A 182 2.01 16.52 -8.71
C ASP A 182 1.95 15.19 -7.94
N LYS A 183 0.77 14.55 -7.87
CA LYS A 183 0.59 13.24 -7.23
C LYS A 183 -0.50 12.41 -7.89
N ARG A 184 -0.45 11.11 -7.61
CA ARG A 184 -1.51 10.13 -7.92
C ARG A 184 -1.90 9.48 -6.60
N GLU A 185 -3.17 9.47 -6.27
CA GLU A 185 -3.62 9.01 -4.95
C GLU A 185 -4.90 8.20 -5.05
N ILE A 186 -4.94 7.09 -4.31
CA ILE A 186 -6.14 6.28 -4.11
C ILE A 186 -6.29 5.94 -2.63
N TYR A 187 -7.51 5.67 -2.19
CA TYR A 187 -7.79 5.11 -0.87
C TYR A 187 -8.33 3.69 -1.00
N VAL A 188 -7.91 2.80 -0.10
CA VAL A 188 -8.28 1.38 -0.12
C VAL A 188 -8.71 0.92 1.27
N ASP A 189 -9.90 0.31 1.35
CA ASP A 189 -10.35 -0.56 2.43
C ASP A 189 -10.55 -1.95 1.83
N GLY A 190 -9.62 -2.89 2.08
CA GLY A 190 -9.66 -4.20 1.45
C GLY A 190 -8.30 -4.71 0.96
N GLU A 191 -8.30 -5.45 -0.14
CA GLU A 191 -7.09 -6.02 -0.74
C GLU A 191 -6.97 -5.68 -2.22
N ILE A 192 -5.82 -5.16 -2.61
CA ILE A 192 -5.45 -4.89 -3.99
C ILE A 192 -4.05 -5.41 -4.30
N TYR A 193 -3.86 -5.83 -5.55
CA TYR A 193 -2.55 -5.89 -6.18
C TYR A 193 -2.48 -4.78 -7.23
N ILE A 194 -1.38 -4.05 -7.27
CA ILE A 194 -1.25 -2.91 -8.17
C ILE A 194 0.09 -2.91 -8.90
N GLU A 195 0.02 -2.66 -10.20
CA GLU A 195 1.15 -2.36 -11.06
C GLU A 195 1.10 -0.87 -11.42
N VAL A 196 1.88 -0.07 -10.72
CA VAL A 196 1.92 1.39 -10.91
C VAL A 196 2.83 1.72 -12.09
N ALA A 197 2.29 2.48 -13.05
CA ALA A 197 3.07 3.05 -14.14
C ALA A 197 4.16 3.99 -13.59
N ARG A 198 5.40 3.84 -14.10
CA ARG A 198 6.54 4.61 -13.61
C ARG A 198 6.40 6.09 -13.95
N ASP A 199 6.39 6.94 -12.94
CA ASP A 199 6.44 8.38 -13.06
C ASP A 199 7.14 8.97 -11.82
N GLU A 200 8.36 9.44 -11.99
CA GLU A 200 9.19 9.97 -10.90
C GLU A 200 8.77 11.36 -10.46
N ASN A 201 8.07 12.10 -11.32
CA ASN A 201 7.60 13.46 -11.03
C ASN A 201 6.26 13.46 -10.29
N ARG A 202 5.48 12.37 -10.40
CA ARG A 202 4.18 12.21 -9.75
C ARG A 202 4.13 10.93 -8.94
N PRO A 203 4.55 10.97 -7.68
CA PRO A 203 4.44 9.82 -6.78
C PRO A 203 3.01 9.27 -6.73
N PHE A 204 2.90 7.95 -6.57
CA PHE A 204 1.63 7.28 -6.37
C PHE A 204 1.46 6.93 -4.90
N TYR A 205 0.31 7.27 -4.33
CA TYR A 205 -0.04 7.01 -2.94
C TYR A 205 -1.21 6.04 -2.86
N VAL A 206 -1.06 4.99 -2.06
CA VAL A 206 -2.18 4.16 -1.61
C VAL A 206 -2.41 4.48 -0.14
N ARG A 207 -3.52 5.16 0.14
CA ARG A 207 -3.98 5.48 1.49
C ARG A 207 -4.85 4.37 2.00
N THR A 208 -4.73 4.04 3.25
CA THR A 208 -5.64 3.19 4.00
C THR A 208 -5.97 3.89 5.32
N LYS A 209 -6.82 3.30 6.15
CA LYS A 209 -7.11 3.85 7.46
C LYS A 209 -5.87 4.07 8.33
N ASP A 210 -4.92 3.13 8.28
CA ASP A 210 -3.81 3.06 9.23
C ASP A 210 -2.42 3.17 8.56
N MET A 211 -2.36 3.12 7.22
CA MET A 211 -1.10 3.13 6.47
C MET A 211 -1.17 4.07 5.28
N ASN A 212 -0.02 4.65 4.97
CA ASN A 212 0.23 5.40 3.77
C ASN A 212 1.38 4.77 3.00
N VAL A 213 1.12 4.33 1.77
CA VAL A 213 2.09 3.65 0.91
C VAL A 213 2.45 4.56 -0.25
N ARG A 214 3.74 4.88 -0.41
CA ARG A 214 4.25 5.75 -1.47
C ARG A 214 5.17 4.99 -2.41
N VAL A 215 4.96 5.15 -3.72
CA VAL A 215 5.78 4.53 -4.77
C VAL A 215 5.96 5.47 -5.97
N LEU A 216 6.91 5.15 -6.88
CA LEU A 216 7.15 5.89 -8.12
C LEU A 216 6.86 5.05 -9.38
N GLY A 217 6.82 3.72 -9.26
CA GLY A 217 6.61 2.77 -10.35
C GLY A 217 6.98 1.38 -9.87
N THR A 218 6.00 0.67 -9.33
CA THR A 218 6.23 -0.46 -8.43
C THR A 218 5.08 -1.45 -8.58
N LYS A 219 5.37 -2.74 -8.38
CA LYS A 219 4.36 -3.80 -8.30
C LYS A 219 4.30 -4.31 -6.87
N PHE A 220 3.14 -4.23 -6.24
CA PHE A 220 2.97 -4.61 -4.84
C PHE A 220 1.52 -4.97 -4.50
N ASN A 221 1.35 -5.72 -3.41
CA ASN A 221 0.04 -6.04 -2.83
C ASN A 221 -0.17 -5.23 -1.55
N VAL A 222 -1.37 -4.75 -1.34
CA VAL A 222 -1.82 -4.14 -0.08
C VAL A 222 -3.00 -4.91 0.44
N THR A 223 -2.94 -5.37 1.69
CA THR A 223 -4.07 -5.96 2.41
C THR A 223 -4.36 -5.07 3.61
N ALA A 224 -5.53 -4.44 3.62
CA ALA A 224 -5.90 -3.45 4.65
C ALA A 224 -7.43 -3.43 4.86
N TYR A 225 -8.06 -4.60 5.06
CA TYR A 225 -9.45 -4.67 5.45
C TYR A 225 -9.65 -4.05 6.84
N GLU A 226 -10.52 -3.08 6.98
CA GLU A 226 -10.81 -2.46 8.30
C GLU A 226 -11.37 -3.47 9.31
N SER A 227 -12.04 -4.51 8.84
CA SER A 227 -12.57 -5.61 9.66
C SER A 227 -11.51 -6.59 10.16
N GLU A 228 -10.31 -6.57 9.61
CA GLU A 228 -9.21 -7.47 9.99
C GLU A 228 -8.22 -6.76 10.92
N ALA A 229 -7.59 -7.53 11.83
CA ALA A 229 -6.54 -7.01 12.70
C ALA A 229 -5.19 -6.84 11.99
N ILE A 230 -4.97 -7.59 10.90
CA ILE A 230 -3.69 -7.63 10.19
C ILE A 230 -3.75 -6.77 8.94
N ARG A 231 -2.79 -5.85 8.79
CA ARG A 231 -2.54 -5.06 7.58
C ARG A 231 -1.18 -5.44 7.05
N SER A 232 -1.03 -5.48 5.74
CA SER A 232 0.27 -5.78 5.14
C SER A 232 0.47 -5.13 3.78
N VAL A 233 1.75 -4.92 3.46
CA VAL A 233 2.21 -4.50 2.14
C VAL A 233 3.30 -5.45 1.69
N VAL A 234 3.13 -6.11 0.56
CA VAL A 234 4.10 -7.05 -0.02
C VAL A 234 4.67 -6.47 -1.30
N LEU A 235 5.98 -6.32 -1.35
CA LEU A 235 6.65 -5.76 -2.52
C LEU A 235 7.11 -6.86 -3.48
N ALA A 236 6.58 -6.80 -4.72
CA ALA A 236 6.98 -7.70 -5.80
C ALA A 236 8.15 -7.13 -6.61
N GLN A 237 8.07 -5.87 -7.04
CA GLN A 237 9.09 -5.24 -7.86
C GLN A 237 9.17 -3.73 -7.59
N GLY A 238 10.38 -3.17 -7.54
CA GLY A 238 10.63 -1.75 -7.35
C GLY A 238 10.98 -1.39 -5.92
N CYS A 239 10.42 -0.32 -5.39
CA CYS A 239 10.64 0.18 -4.04
C CYS A 239 9.33 0.74 -3.48
N VAL A 240 9.03 0.41 -2.23
CA VAL A 240 7.86 0.90 -1.50
C VAL A 240 8.31 1.62 -0.24
N GLN A 241 7.76 2.79 0.02
CA GLN A 241 7.80 3.45 1.31
C GLN A 241 6.45 3.29 2.00
N VAL A 242 6.46 2.76 3.22
CA VAL A 242 5.28 2.64 4.10
C VAL A 242 5.43 3.59 5.27
N GLU A 243 4.35 4.29 5.58
CA GLU A 243 4.24 5.20 6.73
C GLU A 243 3.01 4.82 7.55
N THR A 244 3.16 4.81 8.85
CA THR A 244 2.08 4.60 9.82
C THR A 244 2.22 5.61 10.94
N ALA A 245 1.27 5.65 11.87
CA ALA A 245 1.38 6.49 13.07
C ALA A 245 2.59 6.13 13.96
N ARG A 246 3.11 4.88 13.86
CA ARG A 246 4.24 4.38 14.68
C ARG A 246 5.55 4.39 13.92
N THR A 247 5.51 4.02 12.65
CA THR A 247 6.68 3.96 11.77
C THR A 247 6.59 5.09 10.75
N PRO A 248 7.29 6.22 10.97
CA PRO A 248 7.23 7.37 10.07
C PRO A 248 7.78 7.05 8.67
N LYS A 249 8.64 6.05 8.56
CA LYS A 249 9.20 5.64 7.27
C LYS A 249 9.80 4.24 7.34
N ALA A 250 9.16 3.27 6.67
CA ALA A 250 9.72 1.96 6.36
C ALA A 250 9.95 1.85 4.86
N ILE A 251 11.11 1.36 4.44
CA ILE A 251 11.43 1.11 3.03
C ILE A 251 11.49 -0.39 2.81
N LEU A 252 10.74 -0.88 1.83
CA LEU A 252 10.75 -2.28 1.42
C LEU A 252 11.60 -2.48 0.17
N ALA A 253 12.39 -3.54 0.17
CA ALA A 253 13.02 -4.14 -0.99
C ALA A 253 12.16 -5.28 -1.56
N PRO A 254 12.33 -5.71 -2.81
CA PRO A 254 11.63 -6.86 -3.38
C PRO A 254 11.70 -8.10 -2.48
N ASN A 255 10.62 -8.86 -2.45
CA ASN A 255 10.41 -10.04 -1.57
C ASN A 255 10.31 -9.71 -0.07
N GLN A 256 10.07 -8.45 0.27
CA GLN A 256 9.77 -8.07 1.66
C GLN A 256 8.28 -7.76 1.84
N MET A 257 7.82 -8.05 3.05
CA MET A 257 6.48 -7.72 3.55
C MET A 257 6.63 -6.83 4.78
N PHE A 258 5.98 -5.68 4.76
CA PHE A 258 5.62 -4.95 5.97
C PHE A 258 4.30 -5.51 6.50
N SER A 259 4.23 -5.75 7.79
CA SER A 259 2.99 -6.16 8.46
C SER A 259 2.77 -5.35 9.73
N SER A 260 1.51 -5.00 9.99
CA SER A 260 1.05 -4.35 11.22
C SER A 260 -0.10 -5.18 11.79
N ALA A 261 0.05 -5.67 13.02
CA ALA A 261 -0.94 -6.48 13.74
C ALA A 261 -0.84 -6.20 15.23
N ASP A 262 -1.98 -5.98 15.90
CA ASP A 262 -2.06 -5.75 17.35
C ASP A 262 -1.05 -4.69 17.86
N GLY A 263 -0.82 -3.67 17.04
CA GLY A 263 0.11 -2.60 17.34
C GLY A 263 1.58 -2.96 17.24
N LYS A 264 1.92 -4.13 16.69
CA LYS A 264 3.29 -4.52 16.34
C LYS A 264 3.49 -4.40 14.85
N GLU A 265 4.62 -3.81 14.48
CA GLU A 265 5.02 -3.62 13.08
C GLU A 265 6.32 -4.38 12.82
N ASN A 266 6.39 -5.05 11.68
CA ASN A 266 7.53 -5.88 11.32
C ASN A 266 7.77 -5.87 9.81
N ILE A 267 9.04 -5.99 9.42
CA ILE A 267 9.46 -6.28 8.04
C ILE A 267 10.08 -7.66 8.00
N SER A 268 9.59 -8.50 7.12
CA SER A 268 10.06 -9.88 6.94
C SER A 268 10.20 -10.25 5.47
N GLN A 269 10.98 -11.27 5.18
CA GLN A 269 11.01 -11.89 3.85
C GLN A 269 9.74 -12.69 3.61
N VAL A 270 9.25 -12.66 2.39
CA VAL A 270 8.02 -13.34 1.98
C VAL A 270 8.16 -13.94 0.58
N ASP A 271 7.47 -15.04 0.36
CA ASP A 271 7.24 -15.58 -0.97
C ASP A 271 6.15 -14.74 -1.65
N VAL A 272 6.58 -13.87 -2.55
CA VAL A 272 5.69 -12.94 -3.28
C VAL A 272 4.68 -13.68 -4.13
N GLU A 273 5.11 -14.72 -4.88
CA GLU A 273 4.21 -15.49 -5.75
C GLU A 273 3.04 -16.08 -4.95
N ARG A 274 3.33 -16.53 -3.73
CA ARG A 274 2.30 -17.00 -2.81
C ARG A 274 1.37 -15.88 -2.35
N ALA A 275 1.93 -14.75 -1.97
CA ALA A 275 1.15 -13.62 -1.45
C ALA A 275 0.19 -13.03 -2.50
N ILE A 276 0.59 -13.03 -3.78
CA ILE A 276 -0.21 -12.49 -4.89
C ILE A 276 -0.92 -13.57 -5.72
N SER A 277 -0.86 -14.83 -5.29
CA SER A 277 -1.43 -15.97 -6.05
C SER A 277 -2.93 -15.83 -6.35
N TRP A 278 -3.63 -15.05 -5.53
CA TRP A 278 -5.07 -14.80 -5.67
C TRP A 278 -5.46 -14.11 -6.99
N ILE A 279 -4.57 -13.30 -7.58
CA ILE A 279 -4.81 -12.66 -8.89
C ILE A 279 -4.91 -13.70 -10.02
N ASN A 280 -4.32 -14.89 -9.83
CA ASN A 280 -4.36 -16.01 -10.73
C ASN A 280 -5.41 -17.07 -10.33
N GLY A 281 -6.27 -16.74 -9.37
CA GLY A 281 -7.29 -17.65 -8.85
C GLY A 281 -6.74 -18.76 -7.97
N LEU A 282 -5.61 -18.54 -7.29
CA LEU A 282 -5.02 -19.48 -6.35
C LEU A 282 -4.94 -18.85 -4.96
N TYR A 283 -5.23 -19.62 -3.92
CA TYR A 283 -4.98 -19.19 -2.54
C TYR A 283 -3.95 -20.11 -1.90
N CYS A 284 -2.77 -19.58 -1.66
CA CYS A 284 -1.66 -20.29 -1.06
C CYS A 284 -1.42 -19.78 0.35
N PHE A 285 -1.44 -20.67 1.35
CA PHE A 285 -1.22 -20.32 2.76
C PHE A 285 -0.27 -21.31 3.42
N GLN A 286 0.53 -20.82 4.37
CA GLN A 286 1.50 -21.63 5.10
C GLN A 286 1.48 -21.24 6.57
N SER A 287 1.31 -22.23 7.45
CA SER A 287 1.20 -22.04 8.88
C SER A 287 0.20 -20.93 9.27
N ALA A 288 -0.84 -20.76 8.44
CA ALA A 288 -1.87 -19.76 8.67
C ALA A 288 -2.88 -20.25 9.70
N ASP A 289 -3.45 -19.31 10.44
CA ASP A 289 -4.57 -19.59 11.32
C ASP A 289 -5.80 -20.00 10.51
N LEU A 290 -6.40 -21.14 10.83
CA LEU A 290 -7.55 -21.67 10.12
C LEU A 290 -8.73 -20.68 10.09
N GLY A 291 -8.94 -19.92 11.16
CA GLY A 291 -9.97 -18.88 11.20
C GLY A 291 -9.76 -17.82 10.12
N ILE A 292 -8.50 -17.39 9.89
CA ILE A 292 -8.17 -16.45 8.80
C ILE A 292 -8.44 -17.08 7.44
N VAL A 293 -8.06 -18.36 7.27
CA VAL A 293 -8.31 -19.09 6.01
C VAL A 293 -9.81 -19.17 5.71
N LEU A 294 -10.62 -19.59 6.70
CA LEU A 294 -12.06 -19.69 6.56
C LEU A 294 -12.72 -18.33 6.26
N GLN A 295 -12.29 -17.27 6.95
CA GLN A 295 -12.80 -15.92 6.73
C GLN A 295 -12.49 -15.42 5.32
N ARG A 296 -11.27 -15.62 4.83
CA ARG A 296 -10.86 -15.23 3.46
C ARG A 296 -11.62 -16.00 2.40
N LEU A 297 -11.80 -17.29 2.57
CA LEU A 297 -12.64 -18.11 1.67
C LEU A 297 -14.11 -17.67 1.70
N SER A 298 -14.65 -17.38 2.89
CA SER A 298 -15.99 -16.81 3.06
C SER A 298 -16.15 -15.50 2.26
N THR A 299 -15.18 -14.60 2.35
CA THR A 299 -15.17 -13.33 1.61
C THR A 299 -15.02 -13.56 0.10
N TYR A 300 -14.10 -14.42 -0.31
CA TYR A 300 -13.82 -14.70 -1.70
C TYR A 300 -15.01 -15.33 -2.44
N TYR A 301 -15.73 -16.28 -1.80
CA TYR A 301 -16.87 -16.98 -2.40
C TYR A 301 -18.21 -16.26 -2.16
N GLY A 302 -18.24 -15.25 -1.29
CA GLY A 302 -19.47 -14.55 -0.93
C GLY A 302 -20.43 -15.41 -0.08
N VAL A 303 -19.93 -16.44 0.60
CA VAL A 303 -20.72 -17.35 1.43
C VAL A 303 -20.56 -17.03 2.92
N ASN A 304 -21.57 -17.37 3.72
CA ASN A 304 -21.46 -17.25 5.16
C ASN A 304 -20.82 -18.51 5.74
N VAL A 305 -19.79 -18.31 6.58
CA VAL A 305 -19.09 -19.38 7.29
C VAL A 305 -19.04 -19.04 8.77
N GLU A 306 -19.68 -19.87 9.59
CA GLU A 306 -19.56 -19.82 11.05
C GLU A 306 -18.64 -20.94 11.51
N PHE A 307 -17.76 -20.66 12.45
CA PHE A 307 -16.86 -21.66 12.98
C PHE A 307 -16.60 -21.44 14.47
N ASP A 308 -16.33 -22.56 15.19
CA ASP A 308 -15.96 -22.51 16.59
C ASP A 308 -14.68 -21.66 16.77
N PRO A 309 -14.67 -20.67 17.67
CA PRO A 309 -13.49 -19.90 18.01
C PRO A 309 -12.24 -20.76 18.38
N ALA A 310 -12.45 -21.96 18.89
CA ALA A 310 -11.38 -22.91 19.18
C ALA A 310 -10.59 -23.34 17.91
N LEU A 311 -11.22 -23.29 16.74
CA LEU A 311 -10.59 -23.60 15.45
C LEU A 311 -9.70 -22.46 14.94
N SER A 312 -9.92 -21.23 15.41
CA SER A 312 -9.26 -20.03 14.88
C SER A 312 -7.73 -20.10 14.91
N LYS A 313 -7.16 -20.80 15.91
CA LYS A 313 -5.71 -20.90 16.15
C LYS A 313 -5.07 -22.18 15.59
N ILE A 314 -5.83 -23.06 14.97
CA ILE A 314 -5.29 -24.25 14.31
C ILE A 314 -4.46 -23.80 13.11
N LYS A 315 -3.18 -24.18 13.08
CA LYS A 315 -2.30 -23.86 11.95
C LYS A 315 -2.51 -24.87 10.82
N CYS A 316 -2.71 -24.34 9.63
CA CYS A 316 -2.82 -25.15 8.43
C CYS A 316 -1.99 -24.58 7.28
N SER A 317 -1.67 -25.43 6.32
CA SER A 317 -0.94 -25.04 5.10
C SER A 317 -1.58 -25.73 3.93
N GLY A 318 -1.64 -25.03 2.81
CA GLY A 318 -2.25 -25.57 1.60
C GLY A 318 -2.18 -24.62 0.41
N LYS A 319 -2.66 -25.17 -0.71
CA LYS A 319 -2.90 -24.44 -1.94
C LYS A 319 -4.29 -24.81 -2.43
N ILE A 320 -5.12 -23.83 -2.63
CA ILE A 320 -6.52 -23.98 -3.05
C ILE A 320 -6.64 -23.35 -4.45
N ASP A 321 -7.28 -24.07 -5.36
CA ASP A 321 -7.76 -23.48 -6.62
C ASP A 321 -9.10 -22.80 -6.34
N LEU A 322 -9.10 -21.48 -6.44
CA LEU A 322 -10.26 -20.65 -6.19
C LEU A 322 -11.28 -20.68 -7.34
N LYS A 323 -10.98 -21.38 -8.43
CA LYS A 323 -11.94 -21.67 -9.53
C LYS A 323 -12.90 -22.77 -9.18
N ASP A 324 -12.54 -23.65 -8.24
CA ASP A 324 -13.43 -24.66 -7.68
C ASP A 324 -14.58 -24.00 -6.92
N ASN A 325 -15.70 -24.71 -6.78
CA ASN A 325 -16.79 -24.24 -5.93
C ASN A 325 -16.42 -24.36 -4.44
N PHE A 326 -17.13 -23.60 -3.59
CA PHE A 326 -16.84 -23.56 -2.16
C PHE A 326 -16.93 -24.93 -1.48
N GLU A 327 -17.90 -25.80 -1.88
CA GLU A 327 -18.06 -27.12 -1.30
C GLU A 327 -16.85 -28.02 -1.55
N THR A 328 -16.31 -27.99 -2.78
CA THR A 328 -15.08 -28.72 -3.12
C THR A 328 -13.92 -28.22 -2.25
N VAL A 329 -13.80 -26.91 -2.09
CA VAL A 329 -12.75 -26.29 -1.31
C VAL A 329 -12.86 -26.62 0.18
N ILE A 330 -14.04 -26.46 0.79
CA ILE A 330 -14.23 -26.73 2.21
C ILE A 330 -14.05 -28.23 2.51
N ASN A 331 -14.49 -29.09 1.60
CA ASN A 331 -14.24 -30.52 1.69
C ASN A 331 -12.73 -30.83 1.67
N GLY A 332 -11.99 -30.19 0.76
CA GLY A 332 -10.52 -30.28 0.70
C GLY A 332 -9.84 -29.89 2.02
N LEU A 333 -10.34 -28.86 2.70
CA LEU A 333 -9.81 -28.43 4.00
C LEU A 333 -9.98 -29.49 5.10
N THR A 334 -11.00 -30.36 5.01
CA THR A 334 -11.19 -31.44 6.00
C THR A 334 -10.08 -32.50 6.00
N PHE A 335 -9.23 -32.53 4.96
CA PHE A 335 -8.06 -33.42 4.86
C PHE A 335 -6.81 -32.81 5.48
N VAL A 336 -6.74 -31.47 5.56
CA VAL A 336 -5.54 -30.76 6.07
C VAL A 336 -5.75 -30.13 7.44
N ALA A 337 -7.00 -30.08 7.91
CA ALA A 337 -7.37 -29.60 9.24
C ALA A 337 -8.40 -30.53 9.88
N PRO A 338 -8.40 -30.71 11.22
CA PRO A 338 -9.33 -31.60 11.93
C PRO A 338 -10.71 -30.95 12.04
N ILE A 339 -11.36 -30.75 10.91
CA ILE A 339 -12.69 -30.11 10.82
C ILE A 339 -13.71 -30.99 10.10
N SER A 340 -14.97 -30.76 10.43
CA SER A 340 -16.13 -31.17 9.66
C SER A 340 -17.02 -29.96 9.42
N TYR A 341 -17.89 -30.03 8.42
CA TYR A 341 -18.81 -28.93 8.11
C TYR A 341 -20.22 -29.48 7.80
N ALA A 342 -21.20 -28.62 7.99
CA ALA A 342 -22.57 -28.80 7.54
C ALA A 342 -23.11 -27.50 6.96
N TYR A 343 -23.95 -27.61 5.94
CA TYR A 343 -24.67 -26.46 5.40
C TYR A 343 -26.04 -26.32 6.07
N ASP A 344 -26.31 -25.17 6.61
CA ASP A 344 -27.60 -24.82 7.22
C ASP A 344 -28.44 -24.07 6.18
N GLU A 345 -29.45 -24.76 5.62
CA GLU A 345 -30.34 -24.23 4.59
C GLU A 345 -31.15 -23.01 5.09
N GLN A 346 -31.55 -23.02 6.36
CA GLN A 346 -32.36 -21.96 6.96
C GLN A 346 -31.61 -20.64 7.04
N TYR A 347 -30.33 -20.70 7.42
CA TYR A 347 -29.48 -19.53 7.59
C TYR A 347 -28.53 -19.28 6.42
N LYS A 348 -28.57 -20.15 5.40
CA LYS A 348 -27.63 -20.11 4.24
C LYS A 348 -26.17 -20.00 4.68
N THR A 349 -25.77 -20.81 5.66
CA THR A 349 -24.50 -20.70 6.34
C THR A 349 -23.82 -22.06 6.45
N TYR A 350 -22.53 -22.10 6.15
CA TYR A 350 -21.68 -23.26 6.42
C TYR A 350 -21.20 -23.21 7.86
N ARG A 351 -21.56 -24.22 8.65
CA ARG A 351 -21.07 -24.36 10.03
C ARG A 351 -19.92 -25.33 10.09
N VAL A 352 -18.75 -24.81 10.54
CA VAL A 352 -17.52 -25.60 10.65
C VAL A 352 -17.21 -25.88 12.10
N VAL A 353 -17.06 -27.15 12.44
CA VAL A 353 -16.78 -27.63 13.79
C VAL A 353 -15.56 -28.53 13.82
N LYS A 354 -14.98 -28.71 14.99
CA LYS A 354 -13.87 -29.64 15.18
C LYS A 354 -14.39 -31.08 15.04
N LYS A 355 -13.62 -31.93 14.34
CA LYS A 355 -13.83 -33.40 14.34
C LYS A 355 -13.54 -34.00 15.69
#